data_d8a9844cd20436785055066daa4285a0
#
_entry.id   d8a9844cd20436785055066daa4285a0
#
_cell.length_a   1.000
_cell.length_b   1.000
_cell.length_c   1.000
_cell.angle_alpha   90.00
_cell.angle_beta   90.00
_cell.angle_gamma   90.00
#
_symmetry.space_group_name_H-M   'P 1'
#
loop_
_entity.id
_entity.type
_entity.pdbx_description
1 polymer ?
#
loop_
_entity_poly.entity_id
_entity_poly.type
_entity_poly.pdbx_seq_one_letter_code
_entity_poly.pdbx_strand_id
1 'polypeptide(L)'
;MVVMAAADEAELVHMVHTCVNHDSGPIAVRYPRGNGVGVALPETPQLLEIGKGRVVREGKKVAILSLGTRLAEALRAADTLEAKGLSTSVADLRFAKPLDEALIRRMLTTHEVAVTIEENAIGGLGAHVLTMASDEGLIDGGLKLRTMRLPDIFQDQDKPEVQYAQAGLDADAIVETVLKALRHNSANVTEGARA
;
A
#
# COMPACT_ATOMS: atom_id res chain seq x y z
N MET A 1 5.38 20.43 0.01
CA MET A 1 6.11 19.53 -0.91
C MET A 1 5.20 18.35 -1.24
N VAL A 2 5.04 18.04 -2.52
CA VAL A 2 4.32 16.84 -2.98
C VAL A 2 5.33 15.69 -3.11
N VAL A 3 4.94 14.47 -2.72
CA VAL A 3 5.77 13.26 -2.84
C VAL A 3 4.95 12.12 -3.44
N MET A 4 5.39 11.62 -4.58
CA MET A 4 4.74 10.54 -5.33
C MET A 4 5.66 9.32 -5.43
N ALA A 5 5.07 8.14 -5.65
CA ALA A 5 5.81 6.93 -6.01
C ALA A 5 5.03 6.14 -7.07
N ALA A 6 5.67 5.91 -8.21
CA ALA A 6 5.06 5.25 -9.35
C ALA A 6 4.93 3.73 -9.13
N ALA A 7 3.76 3.17 -9.46
CA ALA A 7 3.50 1.75 -9.39
C ALA A 7 4.16 0.97 -10.53
N ASP A 8 4.24 1.60 -11.70
CA ASP A 8 4.82 1.08 -12.93
C ASP A 8 5.31 2.22 -13.84
N GLU A 9 5.83 1.89 -15.01
CA GLU A 9 6.33 2.87 -15.98
C GLU A 9 5.23 3.72 -16.61
N ALA A 10 4.01 3.24 -16.73
CA ALA A 10 2.88 4.04 -17.22
C ALA A 10 2.48 5.13 -16.22
N GLU A 11 2.39 4.78 -14.94
CA GLU A 11 2.17 5.76 -13.86
C GLU A 11 3.34 6.75 -13.75
N LEU A 12 4.58 6.30 -13.99
CA LEU A 12 5.74 7.20 -14.00
C LEU A 12 5.63 8.27 -15.08
N VAL A 13 5.14 7.94 -16.28
CA VAL A 13 4.88 8.91 -17.35
C VAL A 13 3.89 9.98 -16.88
N HIS A 14 2.77 9.61 -16.25
CA HIS A 14 1.79 10.54 -15.72
C HIS A 14 2.37 11.40 -14.59
N MET A 15 3.14 10.79 -13.68
CA MET A 15 3.77 11.51 -12.56
C MET A 15 4.82 12.52 -13.02
N VAL A 16 5.68 12.15 -13.99
CA VAL A 16 6.65 13.09 -14.57
C VAL A 16 5.95 14.25 -15.28
N HIS A 17 4.88 13.97 -16.03
CA HIS A 17 4.09 15.02 -16.66
C HIS A 17 3.45 15.95 -15.63
N THR A 18 2.96 15.40 -14.51
CA THR A 18 2.43 16.17 -13.39
C THR A 18 3.51 17.04 -12.74
N CYS A 19 4.74 16.50 -12.55
CA CYS A 19 5.86 17.28 -12.00
C CYS A 19 6.20 18.50 -12.86
N VAL A 20 6.26 18.32 -14.19
CA VAL A 20 6.60 19.42 -15.14
C VAL A 20 5.56 20.53 -15.15
N ASN A 21 4.31 20.22 -14.83
CA ASN A 21 3.19 21.17 -14.81
C ASN A 21 2.83 21.69 -13.41
N HIS A 22 3.65 21.40 -12.38
CA HIS A 22 3.38 21.81 -11.01
C HIS A 22 4.24 22.98 -10.58
N ASP A 23 3.68 24.18 -10.52
CA ASP A 23 4.37 25.44 -10.20
C ASP A 23 4.13 25.94 -8.77
N SER A 24 3.25 25.28 -7.99
CA SER A 24 2.82 25.77 -6.66
C SER A 24 3.75 25.35 -5.52
N GLY A 25 4.89 24.72 -5.82
CA GLY A 25 5.89 24.35 -4.81
C GLY A 25 6.72 23.12 -5.20
N PRO A 26 7.57 22.64 -4.30
CA PRO A 26 8.42 21.48 -4.59
C PRO A 26 7.59 20.21 -4.73
N ILE A 27 7.92 19.43 -5.73
CA ILE A 27 7.34 18.12 -6.03
C ILE A 27 8.43 17.09 -6.31
N ALA A 28 8.25 15.87 -5.84
CA ALA A 28 9.18 14.77 -6.04
C ALA A 28 8.44 13.51 -6.48
N VAL A 29 9.05 12.76 -7.38
CA VAL A 29 8.62 11.41 -7.75
C VAL A 29 9.72 10.40 -7.44
N ARG A 30 9.37 9.33 -6.75
CA ARG A 30 10.24 8.19 -6.48
C ARG A 30 9.91 7.06 -7.45
N TYR A 31 10.94 6.45 -7.99
CA TYR A 31 10.87 5.22 -8.77
C TYR A 31 12.08 4.34 -8.47
N PRO A 32 11.98 3.01 -8.59
CA PRO A 32 13.08 2.10 -8.29
C PRO A 32 14.16 2.15 -9.36
N ARG A 33 15.36 1.70 -8.99
CA ARG A 33 16.39 1.34 -9.96
C ARG A 33 16.07 -0.05 -10.50
N GLY A 34 15.76 -0.15 -11.77
CA GLY A 34 15.41 -1.42 -12.43
C GLY A 34 14.82 -1.20 -13.81
N ASN A 35 14.42 -2.28 -14.44
CA ASN A 35 13.68 -2.24 -15.70
C ASN A 35 12.19 -2.06 -15.40
N GLY A 36 11.44 -1.48 -16.37
CA GLY A 36 9.98 -1.51 -16.34
C GLY A 36 9.44 -2.93 -16.42
N VAL A 37 8.20 -3.12 -15.98
CA VAL A 37 7.53 -4.44 -15.98
C VAL A 37 6.88 -4.78 -17.32
N GLY A 38 6.94 -3.87 -18.29
CA GLY A 38 6.46 -4.08 -19.65
C GLY A 38 4.99 -3.69 -19.86
N VAL A 39 4.43 -2.82 -19.03
CA VAL A 39 3.09 -2.27 -19.27
C VAL A 39 3.10 -1.32 -20.46
N ALA A 40 1.99 -1.24 -21.19
CA ALA A 40 1.85 -0.30 -22.30
C ALA A 40 1.98 1.14 -21.81
N LEU A 41 2.86 1.91 -22.40
CA LEU A 41 2.99 3.33 -22.09
C LEU A 41 1.80 4.10 -22.67
N PRO A 42 1.28 5.11 -21.96
CA PRO A 42 0.19 5.93 -22.46
C PRO A 42 0.68 6.79 -23.66
N GLU A 43 -0.11 6.85 -24.72
CA GLU A 43 0.16 7.74 -25.88
C GLU A 43 0.13 9.22 -25.47
N THR A 44 -0.73 9.56 -24.53
CA THR A 44 -0.86 10.93 -24.01
C THR A 44 -0.75 10.91 -22.50
N PRO A 45 0.26 11.58 -21.91
CA PRO A 45 0.37 11.75 -20.48
C PRO A 45 -0.82 12.52 -19.91
N GLN A 46 -1.27 12.15 -18.74
CA GLN A 46 -2.36 12.82 -18.02
C GLN A 46 -1.81 13.54 -16.78
N LEU A 47 -2.39 14.68 -16.44
CA LEU A 47 -2.15 15.34 -15.16
C LEU A 47 -2.87 14.54 -14.06
N LEU A 48 -2.13 14.16 -13.03
CA LEU A 48 -2.73 13.53 -11.86
C LEU A 48 -3.24 14.62 -10.91
N GLU A 49 -4.43 14.39 -10.38
CA GLU A 49 -4.94 15.23 -9.28
C GLU A 49 -4.08 14.98 -8.04
N ILE A 50 -3.45 16.05 -7.52
CA ILE A 50 -2.52 15.95 -6.38
C ILE A 50 -3.25 15.42 -5.14
N GLY A 51 -2.66 14.39 -4.53
CA GLY A 51 -3.22 13.74 -3.34
C GLY A 51 -4.37 12.78 -3.63
N LYS A 52 -4.55 12.33 -4.88
CA LYS A 52 -5.58 11.35 -5.25
C LYS A 52 -4.98 10.00 -5.65
N GLY A 53 -5.33 9.00 -4.87
CA GLY A 53 -5.12 7.60 -5.20
C GLY A 53 -6.17 7.06 -6.16
N ARG A 54 -6.07 5.77 -6.47
CA ARG A 54 -7.06 5.03 -7.26
C ARG A 54 -7.31 3.65 -6.68
N VAL A 55 -8.54 3.16 -6.77
CA VAL A 55 -8.85 1.77 -6.48
C VAL A 55 -8.68 0.97 -7.75
N VAL A 56 -7.82 -0.03 -7.69
CA VAL A 56 -7.53 -0.92 -8.83
C VAL A 56 -8.27 -2.24 -8.71
N ARG A 57 -8.77 -2.57 -7.52
CA ARG A 57 -9.62 -3.72 -7.26
C ARG A 57 -10.55 -3.42 -6.09
N GLU A 58 -11.83 -3.75 -6.23
CA GLU A 58 -12.81 -3.64 -5.14
C GLU A 58 -12.99 -4.98 -4.43
N GLY A 59 -13.14 -4.94 -3.11
CA GLY A 59 -13.42 -6.07 -2.23
C GLY A 59 -14.13 -5.61 -0.97
N LYS A 60 -14.28 -6.48 0.04
CA LYS A 60 -15.11 -6.17 1.22
C LYS A 60 -14.47 -6.52 2.56
N LYS A 61 -13.45 -7.37 2.58
CA LYS A 61 -12.92 -7.90 3.84
C LYS A 61 -11.53 -7.41 4.17
N VAL A 62 -10.68 -7.34 3.17
CA VAL A 62 -9.28 -6.92 3.29
C VAL A 62 -9.05 -5.71 2.40
N ALA A 63 -8.34 -4.68 2.89
CA ALA A 63 -7.85 -3.57 2.09
C ALA A 63 -6.32 -3.62 2.02
N ILE A 64 -5.74 -3.55 0.83
CA ILE A 64 -4.31 -3.38 0.63
C ILE A 64 -4.07 -2.00 0.01
N LEU A 65 -3.35 -1.14 0.74
CA LEU A 65 -3.02 0.23 0.37
C LEU A 65 -1.56 0.26 -0.07
N SER A 66 -1.31 0.30 -1.37
CA SER A 66 0.03 0.22 -1.94
C SER A 66 0.56 1.60 -2.33
N LEU A 67 1.86 1.81 -2.13
CA LEU A 67 2.59 2.96 -2.67
C LEU A 67 3.81 2.48 -3.44
N GLY A 68 3.87 2.80 -4.74
CA GLY A 68 4.97 2.40 -5.61
C GLY A 68 4.83 0.99 -6.16
N THR A 69 5.94 0.35 -6.52
CA THR A 69 5.96 -0.87 -7.36
C THR A 69 5.43 -2.13 -6.66
N ARG A 70 5.18 -2.08 -5.34
CA ARG A 70 4.56 -3.22 -4.63
C ARG A 70 3.09 -3.44 -5.02
N LEU A 71 2.52 -2.59 -5.89
CA LEU A 71 1.16 -2.76 -6.39
C LEU A 71 0.97 -4.11 -7.10
N ALA A 72 1.94 -4.56 -7.89
CA ALA A 72 1.88 -5.86 -8.55
C ALA A 72 1.80 -7.03 -7.53
N GLU A 73 2.58 -6.94 -6.44
CA GLU A 73 2.54 -7.93 -5.35
C GLU A 73 1.21 -7.87 -4.59
N ALA A 74 0.68 -6.67 -4.37
CA ALA A 74 -0.63 -6.48 -3.74
C ALA A 74 -1.76 -7.11 -4.54
N LEU A 75 -1.73 -7.01 -5.88
CA LEU A 75 -2.70 -7.65 -6.76
C LEU A 75 -2.58 -9.17 -6.74
N ARG A 76 -1.36 -9.73 -6.79
CA ARG A 76 -1.13 -11.19 -6.66
C ARG A 76 -1.59 -11.72 -5.31
N ALA A 77 -1.31 -10.99 -4.23
CA ALA A 77 -1.79 -11.33 -2.90
C ALA A 77 -3.33 -11.31 -2.82
N ALA A 78 -3.96 -10.32 -3.46
CA ALA A 78 -5.42 -10.24 -3.51
C ALA A 78 -6.05 -11.43 -4.24
N ASP A 79 -5.43 -11.95 -5.33
CA ASP A 79 -5.88 -13.17 -6.00
C ASP A 79 -5.80 -14.39 -5.07
N THR A 80 -4.69 -14.52 -4.34
CA THR A 80 -4.50 -15.61 -3.37
C THR A 80 -5.48 -15.52 -2.20
N LEU A 81 -5.76 -14.32 -1.70
CA LEU A 81 -6.74 -14.08 -0.62
C LEU A 81 -8.17 -14.35 -1.09
N GLU A 82 -8.52 -13.95 -2.32
CA GLU A 82 -9.84 -14.24 -2.91
C GLU A 82 -10.10 -15.76 -3.03
N ALA A 83 -9.10 -16.53 -3.47
CA ALA A 83 -9.17 -17.99 -3.52
C ALA A 83 -9.38 -18.64 -2.13
N LYS A 84 -9.09 -17.89 -1.05
CA LYS A 84 -9.35 -18.28 0.35
C LYS A 84 -10.66 -17.70 0.90
N GLY A 85 -11.49 -17.08 0.06
CA GLY A 85 -12.75 -16.44 0.47
C GLY A 85 -12.59 -15.11 1.17
N LEU A 86 -11.44 -14.47 1.05
CA LEU A 86 -11.14 -13.15 1.62
C LEU A 86 -11.18 -12.08 0.53
N SER A 87 -12.38 -11.58 0.24
CA SER A 87 -12.59 -10.53 -0.76
C SER A 87 -11.77 -9.29 -0.45
N THR A 88 -10.90 -8.90 -1.38
CA THR A 88 -9.80 -7.96 -1.13
C THR A 88 -9.86 -6.75 -2.06
N SER A 89 -9.92 -5.55 -1.47
CA SER A 89 -9.69 -4.28 -2.18
C SER A 89 -8.20 -4.00 -2.30
N VAL A 90 -7.77 -3.44 -3.44
CA VAL A 90 -6.42 -2.94 -3.64
C VAL A 90 -6.49 -1.50 -4.13
N ALA A 91 -5.80 -0.60 -3.45
CA ALA A 91 -5.66 0.80 -3.81
C ALA A 91 -4.20 1.16 -4.05
N ASP A 92 -3.95 1.85 -5.14
CA ASP A 92 -2.70 2.56 -5.43
C ASP A 92 -2.84 3.99 -4.91
N LEU A 93 -2.12 4.30 -3.85
CA LEU A 93 -2.21 5.61 -3.20
C LEU A 93 -1.48 6.71 -3.97
N ARG A 94 -0.57 6.37 -4.88
CA ARG A 94 0.19 7.32 -5.72
C ARG A 94 1.00 8.36 -4.94
N PHE A 95 0.42 8.94 -3.89
CA PHE A 95 0.98 10.05 -3.11
C PHE A 95 1.25 9.62 -1.66
N ALA A 96 2.50 9.80 -1.23
CA ALA A 96 2.84 9.75 0.19
C ALA A 96 2.49 11.09 0.86
N LYS A 97 2.50 12.19 0.07
CA LYS A 97 2.15 13.53 0.54
C LYS A 97 1.64 14.40 -0.63
N PRO A 98 0.45 15.04 -0.51
CA PRO A 98 -0.54 14.80 0.53
C PRO A 98 -1.17 13.41 0.41
N LEU A 99 -1.71 12.88 1.51
CA LEU A 99 -2.49 11.64 1.50
C LEU A 99 -3.86 11.84 0.84
N ASP A 100 -4.38 10.81 0.20
CA ASP A 100 -5.82 10.73 -0.09
C ASP A 100 -6.57 10.25 1.16
N GLU A 101 -6.79 11.18 2.09
CA GLU A 101 -7.44 10.87 3.37
C GLU A 101 -8.85 10.28 3.18
N ALA A 102 -9.60 10.74 2.17
CA ALA A 102 -10.94 10.23 1.90
C ALA A 102 -10.92 8.78 1.45
N LEU A 103 -10.00 8.40 0.55
CA LEU A 103 -9.81 7.03 0.11
C LEU A 103 -9.33 6.15 1.27
N ILE A 104 -8.33 6.61 2.02
CA ILE A 104 -7.77 5.87 3.16
C ILE A 104 -8.87 5.64 4.22
N ARG A 105 -9.61 6.69 4.61
CA ARG A 105 -10.71 6.58 5.58
C ARG A 105 -11.77 5.59 5.13
N ARG A 106 -12.17 5.62 3.86
CA ARG A 106 -13.09 4.62 3.29
C ARG A 106 -12.55 3.21 3.46
N MET A 107 -11.29 2.97 3.09
CA MET A 107 -10.68 1.63 3.20
C MET A 107 -10.58 1.16 4.64
N LEU A 108 -10.22 2.04 5.58
CA LEU A 108 -10.08 1.67 7.00
C LEU A 108 -11.42 1.42 7.69
N THR A 109 -12.51 2.08 7.26
CA THR A 109 -13.83 1.96 7.89
C THR A 109 -14.70 0.85 7.31
N THR A 110 -14.41 0.38 6.09
CA THR A 110 -15.24 -0.60 5.39
C THR A 110 -14.66 -2.01 5.36
N HIS A 111 -13.43 -2.21 5.88
CA HIS A 111 -12.75 -3.50 5.88
C HIS A 111 -12.34 -3.93 7.28
N GLU A 112 -12.25 -5.25 7.50
CA GLU A 112 -11.82 -5.82 8.78
C GLU A 112 -10.31 -5.74 8.99
N VAL A 113 -9.56 -5.91 7.91
CA VAL A 113 -8.09 -5.85 7.90
C VAL A 113 -7.65 -4.84 6.86
N ALA A 114 -6.73 -3.96 7.22
CA ALA A 114 -6.05 -3.07 6.29
C ALA A 114 -4.54 -3.28 6.37
N VAL A 115 -3.88 -3.31 5.22
CA VAL A 115 -2.43 -3.43 5.10
C VAL A 115 -1.92 -2.28 4.25
N THR A 116 -0.94 -1.50 4.75
CA THR A 116 -0.16 -0.61 3.89
C THR A 116 1.11 -1.30 3.46
N ILE A 117 1.54 -1.11 2.22
CA ILE A 117 2.80 -1.66 1.71
C ILE A 117 3.55 -0.63 0.87
N GLU A 118 4.86 -0.50 1.15
CA GLU A 118 5.75 0.45 0.49
C GLU A 118 7.20 -0.03 0.48
N GLU A 119 7.99 0.50 -0.43
CA GLU A 119 9.44 0.27 -0.54
C GLU A 119 10.22 1.37 0.21
N ASN A 120 9.83 1.69 1.41
CA ASN A 120 10.47 2.70 2.22
C ASN A 120 10.71 2.18 3.65
N ALA A 121 11.49 2.91 4.42
CA ALA A 121 11.78 2.60 5.82
C ALA A 121 10.61 3.04 6.75
N ILE A 122 10.79 2.82 8.05
CA ILE A 122 9.89 3.33 9.08
C ILE A 122 9.79 4.87 8.98
N GLY A 123 8.59 5.41 9.15
CA GLY A 123 8.34 6.85 8.95
C GLY A 123 7.79 7.20 7.55
N GLY A 124 7.62 6.22 6.65
CA GLY A 124 7.01 6.41 5.34
C GLY A 124 5.47 6.47 5.35
N LEU A 125 4.84 6.04 4.25
CA LEU A 125 3.39 6.05 4.07
C LEU A 125 2.64 5.35 5.21
N GLY A 126 3.11 4.15 5.59
CA GLY A 126 2.47 3.38 6.66
C GLY A 126 2.41 4.13 7.99
N ALA A 127 3.43 4.93 8.31
CA ALA A 127 3.42 5.77 9.51
C ALA A 127 2.42 6.93 9.39
N HIS A 128 2.32 7.56 8.22
CA HIS A 128 1.34 8.63 7.99
C HIS A 128 -0.09 8.11 8.08
N VAL A 129 -0.38 6.95 7.47
CA VAL A 129 -1.69 6.30 7.56
C VAL A 129 -2.02 5.91 9.01
N LEU A 130 -1.06 5.36 9.76
CA LEU A 130 -1.25 5.00 11.16
C LEU A 130 -1.51 6.22 12.04
N THR A 131 -0.78 7.32 11.83
CA THR A 131 -1.01 8.60 12.53
C THR A 131 -2.43 9.11 12.27
N MET A 132 -2.82 9.23 10.99
CA MET A 132 -4.17 9.63 10.62
C MET A 132 -5.24 8.73 11.26
N ALA A 133 -5.04 7.41 11.20
CA ALA A 133 -5.99 6.45 11.75
C ALA A 133 -6.13 6.57 13.29
N SER A 134 -5.03 6.88 13.98
CA SER A 134 -5.01 7.13 15.42
C SER A 134 -5.69 8.44 15.77
N ASP A 135 -5.35 9.53 15.08
CA ASP A 135 -5.89 10.86 15.34
C ASP A 135 -7.42 10.91 15.12
N GLU A 136 -7.93 10.14 14.18
CA GLU A 136 -9.37 10.04 13.88
C GLU A 136 -10.08 8.90 14.62
N GLY A 137 -9.40 8.14 15.49
CA GLY A 137 -10.00 7.02 16.24
C GLY A 137 -10.42 5.84 15.36
N LEU A 138 -9.91 5.72 14.12
CA LEU A 138 -10.32 4.66 13.19
C LEU A 138 -9.85 3.26 13.61
N ILE A 139 -8.85 3.18 14.48
CA ILE A 139 -8.30 1.93 15.01
C ILE A 139 -8.97 1.47 16.31
N ASP A 140 -9.87 2.26 16.90
CA ASP A 140 -10.52 1.94 18.18
C ASP A 140 -11.64 0.90 18.03
N GLY A 141 -12.16 0.74 16.81
CA GLY A 141 -13.33 -0.10 16.48
C GLY A 141 -13.03 -1.54 16.07
N GLY A 142 -11.82 -2.06 16.30
CA GLY A 142 -11.45 -3.44 15.96
C GLY A 142 -10.85 -3.63 14.57
N LEU A 143 -10.60 -2.58 13.82
CA LEU A 143 -9.78 -2.61 12.60
C LEU A 143 -8.38 -3.17 12.91
N LYS A 144 -7.92 -4.09 12.08
CA LYS A 144 -6.57 -4.66 12.18
C LYS A 144 -5.68 -4.00 11.13
N LEU A 145 -5.05 -2.88 11.48
CA LEU A 145 -4.09 -2.20 10.61
C LEU A 145 -2.69 -2.79 10.75
N ARG A 146 -2.03 -3.09 9.63
CA ARG A 146 -0.63 -3.55 9.55
C ARG A 146 0.12 -2.70 8.53
N THR A 147 1.38 -2.41 8.83
CA THR A 147 2.26 -1.64 7.94
C THR A 147 3.42 -2.52 7.49
N MET A 148 3.57 -2.70 6.18
CA MET A 148 4.65 -3.46 5.55
C MET A 148 5.61 -2.48 4.86
N ARG A 149 6.89 -2.58 5.20
CA ARG A 149 7.96 -1.68 4.78
C ARG A 149 9.29 -2.39 4.87
N LEU A 150 10.34 -1.79 4.36
CA LEU A 150 11.70 -2.30 4.53
C LEU A 150 12.05 -2.39 6.03
N PRO A 151 12.71 -3.48 6.46
CA PRO A 151 13.18 -3.62 7.84
C PRO A 151 14.33 -2.63 8.11
N ASP A 152 14.50 -2.26 9.39
CA ASP A 152 15.61 -1.38 9.83
C ASP A 152 16.89 -2.20 10.07
N ILE A 153 17.41 -2.77 8.98
CA ILE A 153 18.65 -3.56 8.94
C ILE A 153 19.40 -3.27 7.65
N PHE A 154 20.70 -3.53 7.64
CA PHE A 154 21.44 -3.64 6.38
C PHE A 154 21.08 -4.95 5.69
N GLN A 155 20.48 -4.84 4.49
CA GLN A 155 20.23 -6.00 3.64
C GLN A 155 21.49 -6.29 2.80
N ASP A 156 21.84 -7.56 2.70
CA ASP A 156 22.92 -8.00 1.81
C ASP A 156 22.52 -7.72 0.35
N GLN A 157 23.53 -7.52 -0.49
CA GLN A 157 23.29 -7.26 -1.90
C GLN A 157 22.80 -8.51 -2.61
N ASP A 158 21.69 -8.39 -3.32
CA ASP A 158 21.11 -9.42 -4.17
C ASP A 158 20.27 -8.75 -5.29
N LYS A 159 19.60 -9.57 -6.10
CA LYS A 159 18.60 -9.09 -7.05
C LYS A 159 17.44 -8.44 -6.29
N PRO A 160 16.83 -7.37 -6.85
CA PRO A 160 15.74 -6.66 -6.18
C PRO A 160 14.61 -7.58 -5.68
N GLU A 161 14.21 -8.58 -6.48
CA GLU A 161 13.14 -9.52 -6.10
C GLU A 161 13.50 -10.34 -4.86
N VAL A 162 14.77 -10.78 -4.76
CA VAL A 162 15.28 -11.53 -3.60
C VAL A 162 15.32 -10.63 -2.36
N GLN A 163 15.78 -9.39 -2.51
CA GLN A 163 15.81 -8.43 -1.41
C GLN A 163 14.40 -8.08 -0.92
N TYR A 164 13.42 -7.92 -1.81
CA TYR A 164 12.03 -7.69 -1.43
C TYR A 164 11.42 -8.89 -0.72
N ALA A 165 11.69 -10.11 -1.17
CA ALA A 165 11.22 -11.33 -0.50
C ALA A 165 11.84 -11.46 0.91
N GLN A 166 13.14 -11.22 1.05
CA GLN A 166 13.83 -11.18 2.35
C GLN A 166 13.27 -10.08 3.27
N ALA A 167 12.86 -8.94 2.70
CA ALA A 167 12.22 -7.85 3.45
C ALA A 167 10.75 -8.15 3.81
N GLY A 168 10.18 -9.25 3.32
CA GLY A 168 8.76 -9.58 3.50
C GLY A 168 7.82 -8.64 2.74
N LEU A 169 8.21 -8.21 1.53
CA LEU A 169 7.43 -7.28 0.70
C LEU A 169 6.93 -7.93 -0.61
N ASP A 170 6.82 -9.24 -0.64
CA ASP A 170 6.23 -10.01 -1.73
C ASP A 170 4.76 -10.39 -1.44
N ALA A 171 4.11 -11.01 -2.41
CA ALA A 171 2.71 -11.41 -2.32
C ALA A 171 2.45 -12.41 -1.18
N ASP A 172 3.35 -13.35 -0.97
CA ASP A 172 3.20 -14.39 0.06
C ASP A 172 3.28 -13.77 1.47
N ALA A 173 4.18 -12.83 1.70
CA ALA A 173 4.29 -12.10 2.95
C ALA A 173 3.07 -11.22 3.23
N ILE A 174 2.47 -10.60 2.20
CA ILE A 174 1.20 -9.88 2.33
C ILE A 174 0.10 -10.82 2.80
N VAL A 175 -0.06 -11.98 2.13
CA VAL A 175 -1.06 -13.00 2.49
C VAL A 175 -0.86 -13.47 3.93
N GLU A 176 0.38 -13.79 4.32
CA GLU A 176 0.71 -14.21 5.67
C GLU A 176 0.36 -13.15 6.72
N THR A 177 0.68 -11.89 6.44
CA THR A 177 0.37 -10.74 7.30
C THR A 177 -1.14 -10.61 7.54
N VAL A 178 -1.95 -10.72 6.47
CA VAL A 178 -3.41 -10.70 6.56
C VAL A 178 -3.94 -11.87 7.38
N LEU A 179 -3.47 -13.09 7.11
CA LEU A 179 -3.93 -14.28 7.83
C LEU A 179 -3.54 -14.26 9.31
N LYS A 180 -2.35 -13.75 9.65
CA LYS A 180 -1.92 -13.54 11.05
C LYS A 180 -2.82 -12.51 11.75
N ALA A 181 -3.17 -11.41 11.08
CA ALA A 181 -4.06 -10.39 11.64
C ALA A 181 -5.46 -10.96 11.94
N LEU A 182 -5.98 -11.85 11.09
CA LEU A 182 -7.28 -12.50 11.29
C LEU A 182 -7.27 -13.54 12.42
N ARG A 183 -6.17 -14.33 12.56
CA ARG A 183 -6.05 -15.37 13.60
C ARG A 183 -5.97 -14.81 15.02
N HIS A 184 -5.38 -13.64 15.23
CA HIS A 184 -5.30 -13.01 16.54
C HIS A 184 -6.67 -12.74 17.18
N ASN A 185 -7.74 -12.65 16.40
CA ASN A 185 -9.09 -12.48 16.91
C ASN A 185 -9.72 -13.80 17.42
N SER A 186 -9.41 -14.94 16.79
CA SER A 186 -9.97 -16.22 17.20
C SER A 186 -9.40 -16.73 18.54
N ALA A 187 -8.18 -16.36 18.89
CA ALA A 187 -7.57 -16.70 20.18
C ALA A 187 -8.19 -15.89 21.33
N ASN A 188 -8.41 -14.57 21.14
CA ASN A 188 -8.97 -13.71 22.20
C ASN A 188 -10.46 -13.97 22.47
N VAL A 189 -11.23 -14.47 21.50
CA VAL A 189 -12.66 -14.83 21.69
C VAL A 189 -12.81 -16.13 22.51
N THR A 190 -11.85 -17.03 22.42
CA THR A 190 -11.87 -18.30 23.20
C THR A 190 -11.41 -18.15 24.64
N GLU A 191 -10.60 -17.16 24.97
CA GLU A 191 -10.20 -16.87 26.36
C GLU A 191 -11.26 -16.05 27.11
N GLY A 192 -11.93 -15.11 26.45
CA GLY A 192 -13.02 -14.32 27.05
C GLY A 192 -14.33 -15.08 27.32
N ALA A 193 -14.51 -16.28 26.77
CA ALA A 193 -15.66 -17.14 26.99
C ALA A 193 -15.47 -18.16 28.13
N ARG A 194 -14.31 -18.11 28.83
CA ARG A 194 -13.95 -18.99 29.94
C ARG A 194 -13.74 -18.26 31.30
N ALA A 195 -14.11 -16.99 31.36
CA ALA A 195 -14.07 -16.19 32.60
C ALA A 195 -15.46 -15.93 33.17
#